data_61da73ab4ac474c1b420b588ad9873ea
#
_entry.id   61da73ab4ac474c1b420b588ad9873ea
#
_cell.length_a   1.000
_cell.length_b   1.000
_cell.length_c   1.000
_cell.angle_alpha   90.00
_cell.angle_beta   90.00
_cell.angle_gamma   90.00
#
_symmetry.space_group_name_H-M   'P 1'
#
loop_
_entity.id
_entity.type
_entity.pdbx_description
1 polymer ?
#
loop_
_entity_poly.entity_id
_entity_poly.type
_entity_poly.pdbx_seq_one_letter_code
_entity_poly.pdbx_strand_id
1 'polypeptide(L)'
;MEELHGAEICTWTYEPPYNIYGWLPWEQMKGLEVEFGDPAIRGQQYVSVLDDSGELCGFAQLFPIEGVTRLGIGMKPELCGRGRGPAFVAAIVQEALRRKPENEIDLEVLTWNTRAIRAYQKAGFTITDMYERQTPEGMKPFYCMVYQPDSDEDVNRPAQEQDTEDP
;
A
#
# COMPACT_ATOMS: atom_id res chain seq x y z
N MET A 1 14.85 1.92 3.42
CA MET A 1 14.61 3.38 3.64
C MET A 1 15.84 3.98 4.31
N GLU A 2 16.32 5.11 3.81
CA GLU A 2 17.42 5.86 4.41
C GLU A 2 16.94 6.81 5.52
N GLU A 3 17.83 7.23 6.40
CA GLU A 3 17.48 8.10 7.52
C GLU A 3 16.95 9.47 7.07
N LEU A 4 17.55 10.04 6.01
CA LEU A 4 17.10 11.32 5.45
C LEU A 4 15.65 11.24 4.89
N HIS A 5 15.26 10.09 4.35
CA HIS A 5 13.88 9.88 3.89
C HIS A 5 12.91 9.83 5.07
N GLY A 6 13.29 9.17 6.17
CA GLY A 6 12.49 9.16 7.40
C GLY A 6 12.30 10.57 7.97
N ALA A 7 13.35 11.37 7.98
CA ALA A 7 13.30 12.76 8.42
C ALA A 7 12.34 13.60 7.55
N GLU A 8 12.40 13.45 6.22
CA GLU A 8 11.49 14.13 5.29
C GLU A 8 10.04 13.68 5.50
N ILE A 9 9.77 12.38 5.61
CA ILE A 9 8.42 11.83 5.81
C ILE A 9 7.77 12.40 7.08
N CYS A 10 8.53 12.60 8.15
CA CYS A 10 8.03 13.18 9.40
C CYS A 10 7.58 14.66 9.25
N THR A 11 7.94 15.34 8.18
CA THR A 11 7.48 16.69 7.90
C THR A 11 6.17 16.75 7.11
N TRP A 12 5.71 15.62 6.59
CA TRP A 12 4.54 15.59 5.73
C TRP A 12 3.26 15.85 6.52
N THR A 13 2.44 16.74 5.97
CA THR A 13 1.13 17.08 6.50
C THR A 13 0.09 16.91 5.41
N TYR A 14 -1.06 16.35 5.76
CA TYR A 14 -2.16 16.14 4.84
C TYR A 14 -3.35 17.01 5.22
N GLU A 15 -4.08 17.47 4.21
CA GLU A 15 -5.33 18.21 4.42
C GLU A 15 -6.42 17.29 5.01
N PRO A 16 -7.35 17.82 5.82
CA PRO A 16 -8.49 17.05 6.29
C PRO A 16 -9.28 16.40 5.14
N PRO A 17 -9.79 15.20 5.32
CA PRO A 17 -9.79 14.36 6.52
C PRO A 17 -8.53 13.48 6.68
N TYR A 18 -7.52 13.64 5.83
CA TYR A 18 -6.32 12.80 5.79
C TYR A 18 -5.24 13.23 6.80
N ASN A 19 -5.45 14.31 7.52
CA ASN A 19 -4.51 14.84 8.54
C ASN A 19 -4.24 13.89 9.71
N ILE A 20 -4.96 12.77 9.79
CA ILE A 20 -4.70 11.68 10.74
C ILE A 20 -3.46 10.84 10.40
N TYR A 21 -2.95 10.94 9.16
CA TYR A 21 -1.81 10.16 8.67
C TYR A 21 -0.48 10.90 8.87
N GLY A 22 -0.28 11.49 10.05
CA GLY A 22 0.96 12.17 10.41
C GLY A 22 1.89 11.28 11.26
N TRP A 23 3.12 11.73 11.38
CA TRP A 23 4.15 11.11 12.20
C TRP A 23 4.62 12.06 13.29
N LEU A 24 5.23 11.52 14.33
CA LEU A 24 5.94 12.31 15.31
C LEU A 24 7.15 13.00 14.66
N PRO A 25 7.65 14.11 15.22
CA PRO A 25 8.91 14.71 14.78
C PRO A 25 10.05 13.67 14.75
N TRP A 26 10.90 13.77 13.75
CA TRP A 26 11.97 12.78 13.48
C TRP A 26 12.82 12.43 14.71
N GLU A 27 13.26 13.44 15.46
CA GLU A 27 14.07 13.20 16.66
C GLU A 27 13.31 12.44 17.77
N GLN A 28 11.99 12.61 17.84
CA GLN A 28 11.17 11.83 18.76
C GLN A 28 11.00 10.38 18.28
N MET A 29 10.79 10.18 16.97
CA MET A 29 10.73 8.83 16.38
C MET A 29 11.99 8.03 16.69
N LYS A 30 13.16 8.65 16.52
CA LYS A 30 14.46 8.04 16.83
C LYS A 30 14.63 7.80 18.34
N GLY A 31 14.31 8.78 19.14
CA GLY A 31 14.48 8.69 20.60
C GLY A 31 13.59 7.63 21.26
N LEU A 32 12.43 7.37 20.67
CA LEU A 32 11.49 6.34 21.11
C LEU A 32 11.73 4.98 20.43
N GLU A 33 12.60 4.93 19.42
CA GLU A 33 12.84 3.73 18.60
C GLU A 33 11.53 3.11 18.07
N VAL A 34 10.63 3.95 17.53
CA VAL A 34 9.34 3.52 16.99
C VAL A 34 9.30 3.56 15.47
N GLU A 35 8.66 2.57 14.86
CA GLU A 35 8.47 2.46 13.43
C GLU A 35 9.79 2.64 12.66
N PHE A 36 9.84 3.49 11.64
CA PHE A 36 11.08 3.77 10.90
C PHE A 36 12.08 4.66 11.68
N GLY A 37 11.77 5.09 12.89
CA GLY A 37 12.73 5.68 13.83
C GLY A 37 13.72 4.64 14.36
N ASP A 38 13.30 3.39 14.52
CA ASP A 38 14.18 2.26 14.82
C ASP A 38 15.00 1.87 13.58
N PRO A 39 16.35 1.88 13.64
CA PRO A 39 17.21 1.54 12.50
C PRO A 39 17.02 0.12 11.97
N ALA A 40 16.74 -0.86 12.84
CA ALA A 40 16.54 -2.24 12.45
C ALA A 40 15.21 -2.42 11.74
N ILE A 41 14.12 -1.89 12.29
CA ILE A 41 12.79 -1.90 11.69
C ILE A 41 12.82 -1.14 10.35
N ARG A 42 13.43 0.06 10.32
CA ARG A 42 13.58 0.84 9.10
C ARG A 42 14.29 0.07 7.99
N GLY A 43 15.39 -0.60 8.32
CA GLY A 43 16.17 -1.37 7.34
C GLY A 43 15.47 -2.61 6.83
N GLN A 44 14.71 -3.29 7.68
CA GLN A 44 14.06 -4.57 7.36
C GLN A 44 12.70 -4.41 6.72
N GLN A 45 11.88 -3.47 7.21
CA GLN A 45 10.46 -3.39 6.87
C GLN A 45 10.13 -2.20 5.98
N TYR A 46 10.88 -1.10 6.03
CA TYR A 46 10.51 0.10 5.30
C TYR A 46 11.27 0.27 3.99
N VAL A 47 10.56 0.71 2.98
CA VAL A 47 11.12 1.10 1.68
C VAL A 47 10.74 2.53 1.34
N SER A 48 11.64 3.22 0.65
CA SER A 48 11.35 4.52 0.02
C SER A 48 10.99 4.29 -1.44
N VAL A 49 9.97 4.98 -1.92
CA VAL A 49 9.62 5.01 -3.33
C VAL A 49 10.14 6.32 -3.91
N LEU A 50 11.03 6.21 -4.89
CA LEU A 50 11.65 7.34 -5.57
C LEU A 50 11.13 7.41 -7.00
N ASP A 51 11.11 8.60 -7.58
CA ASP A 51 10.89 8.77 -9.00
C ASP A 51 12.18 8.61 -9.81
N ASP A 52 12.09 8.75 -11.13
CA ASP A 52 13.22 8.59 -12.05
C ASP A 52 14.34 9.63 -11.84
N SER A 53 14.04 10.74 -11.16
CA SER A 53 15.03 11.75 -10.77
C SER A 53 15.69 11.47 -9.41
N GLY A 54 15.20 10.45 -8.70
CA GLY A 54 15.65 10.10 -7.35
C GLY A 54 14.95 10.87 -6.24
N GLU A 55 13.90 11.62 -6.56
CA GLU A 55 13.11 12.36 -5.57
C GLU A 55 12.13 11.44 -4.83
N LEU A 56 11.96 11.68 -3.52
CA LEU A 56 11.09 10.88 -2.67
C LEU A 56 9.62 11.12 -3.01
N CYS A 57 8.93 10.06 -3.47
CA CYS A 57 7.51 10.07 -3.79
C CYS A 57 6.62 9.52 -2.67
N GLY A 58 7.17 8.66 -1.84
CA GLY A 58 6.44 8.00 -0.77
C GLY A 58 7.24 6.89 -0.12
N PHE A 59 6.54 6.12 0.70
CA PHE A 59 7.13 5.00 1.41
C PHE A 59 6.13 3.85 1.53
N ALA A 60 6.65 2.68 1.83
CA ALA A 60 5.86 1.56 2.31
C ALA A 60 6.55 0.86 3.48
N GLN A 61 5.74 0.34 4.38
CA GLN A 61 6.11 -0.71 5.32
C GLN A 61 5.68 -2.06 4.73
N LEU A 62 6.58 -3.01 4.71
CA LEU A 62 6.32 -4.40 4.40
C LEU A 62 6.35 -5.17 5.72
N PHE A 63 5.23 -5.13 6.45
CA PHE A 63 5.14 -5.71 7.77
C PHE A 63 5.01 -7.24 7.68
N PRO A 64 5.93 -8.00 8.31
CA PRO A 64 5.93 -9.46 8.21
C PRO A 64 4.90 -10.08 9.14
N ILE A 65 3.98 -10.85 8.57
CA ILE A 65 3.08 -11.77 9.25
C ILE A 65 3.36 -13.16 8.69
N GLU A 66 3.09 -14.21 9.45
CA GLU A 66 3.29 -15.57 8.96
C GLU A 66 2.42 -15.82 7.70
N GLY A 67 3.07 -16.10 6.58
CA GLY A 67 2.43 -16.31 5.28
C GLY A 67 1.87 -15.06 4.60
N VAL A 68 2.00 -13.87 5.20
CA VAL A 68 1.43 -12.61 4.68
C VAL A 68 2.45 -11.48 4.78
N THR A 69 2.49 -10.64 3.77
CA THR A 69 3.15 -9.33 3.82
C THR A 69 2.09 -8.24 3.87
N ARG A 70 1.92 -7.60 5.04
CA ARG A 70 0.97 -6.50 5.21
C ARG A 70 1.60 -5.18 4.83
N LEU A 71 0.94 -4.42 3.96
CA LEU A 71 1.43 -3.14 3.48
C LEU A 71 0.87 -1.97 4.30
N GLY A 72 1.79 -1.14 4.82
CA GLY A 72 1.49 0.23 5.23
C GLY A 72 2.02 1.18 4.16
N ILE A 73 1.19 2.11 3.65
CA ILE A 73 1.53 2.91 2.46
C ILE A 73 1.31 4.39 2.74
N GLY A 74 2.31 5.22 2.41
CA GLY A 74 2.19 6.67 2.45
C GLY A 74 2.78 7.32 1.21
N MET A 75 1.98 8.16 0.53
CA MET A 75 2.40 8.96 -0.63
C MET A 75 2.63 10.41 -0.20
N LYS A 76 3.66 11.04 -0.75
CA LYS A 76 3.95 12.46 -0.53
C LYS A 76 2.70 13.32 -0.78
N PRO A 77 2.35 14.24 0.13
CA PRO A 77 1.07 14.99 0.04
C PRO A 77 0.82 15.66 -1.30
N GLU A 78 1.85 16.29 -1.89
CA GLU A 78 1.75 17.03 -3.15
C GLU A 78 1.47 16.12 -4.36
N LEU A 79 1.72 14.82 -4.22
CA LEU A 79 1.49 13.83 -5.28
C LEU A 79 0.12 13.15 -5.17
N CYS A 80 -0.56 13.32 -4.04
CA CYS A 80 -1.89 12.77 -3.81
C CYS A 80 -2.94 13.39 -4.74
N GLY A 81 -3.92 12.58 -5.17
CA GLY A 81 -5.03 13.05 -6.00
C GLY A 81 -4.68 13.39 -7.47
N ARG A 82 -3.47 13.02 -7.94
CA ARG A 82 -3.00 13.27 -9.30
C ARG A 82 -3.01 12.03 -10.20
N GLY A 83 -3.76 10.99 -9.83
CA GLY A 83 -3.86 9.75 -10.62
C GLY A 83 -2.63 8.83 -10.54
N ARG A 84 -1.63 9.14 -9.73
CA ARG A 84 -0.39 8.35 -9.58
C ARG A 84 -0.52 7.16 -8.63
N GLY A 85 -1.59 7.11 -7.85
CA GLY A 85 -1.80 6.09 -6.80
C GLY A 85 -1.67 4.65 -7.30
N PRO A 86 -2.34 4.23 -8.37
CA PRO A 86 -2.27 2.84 -8.84
C PRO A 86 -0.85 2.41 -9.22
N ALA A 87 -0.10 3.21 -9.97
CA ALA A 87 1.29 2.90 -10.35
C ALA A 87 2.22 2.86 -9.14
N PHE A 88 2.03 3.77 -8.18
CA PHE A 88 2.75 3.81 -6.93
C PHE A 88 2.52 2.53 -6.10
N VAL A 89 1.28 2.10 -5.96
CA VAL A 89 0.93 0.86 -5.25
C VAL A 89 1.47 -0.36 -5.98
N ALA A 90 1.38 -0.40 -7.31
CA ALA A 90 1.93 -1.50 -8.11
C ALA A 90 3.45 -1.67 -7.91
N ALA A 91 4.21 -0.59 -7.84
CA ALA A 91 5.65 -0.65 -7.55
C ALA A 91 5.94 -1.24 -6.17
N ILE A 92 5.14 -0.91 -5.16
CA ILE A 92 5.26 -1.46 -3.80
C ILE A 92 4.94 -2.96 -3.79
N VAL A 93 3.89 -3.37 -4.50
CA VAL A 93 3.52 -4.79 -4.65
C VAL A 93 4.66 -5.58 -5.29
N GLN A 94 5.28 -5.06 -6.35
CA GLN A 94 6.43 -5.71 -7.00
C GLN A 94 7.61 -5.90 -6.03
N GLU A 95 7.90 -4.91 -5.19
CA GLU A 95 8.95 -5.05 -4.16
C GLU A 95 8.56 -6.08 -3.09
N ALA A 96 7.30 -6.14 -2.67
CA ALA A 96 6.82 -7.15 -1.73
C ALA A 96 6.95 -8.56 -2.30
N LEU A 97 6.53 -8.79 -3.55
CA LEU A 97 6.67 -10.05 -4.27
C LEU A 97 8.15 -10.45 -4.45
N ARG A 98 9.02 -9.48 -4.76
CA ARG A 98 10.45 -9.73 -4.89
C ARG A 98 11.08 -10.24 -3.59
N ARG A 99 10.63 -9.72 -2.43
CA ARG A 99 11.16 -10.12 -1.11
C ARG A 99 10.59 -11.43 -0.62
N LYS A 100 9.30 -11.64 -0.82
CA LYS A 100 8.55 -12.79 -0.31
C LYS A 100 7.49 -13.24 -1.33
N PRO A 101 7.90 -13.90 -2.42
CA PRO A 101 6.99 -14.28 -3.50
C PRO A 101 5.90 -15.27 -3.07
N GLU A 102 6.15 -16.02 -1.99
CA GLU A 102 5.23 -17.00 -1.44
C GLU A 102 4.15 -16.41 -0.53
N ASN A 103 4.32 -15.16 -0.09
CA ASN A 103 3.37 -14.53 0.84
C ASN A 103 2.17 -13.94 0.10
N GLU A 104 1.00 -14.07 0.72
CA GLU A 104 -0.14 -13.24 0.39
C GLU A 104 0.22 -11.76 0.70
N ILE A 105 -0.27 -10.84 -0.10
CA ILE A 105 -0.10 -9.40 0.14
C ILE A 105 -1.44 -8.80 0.53
N ASP A 106 -1.52 -8.20 1.70
CA ASP A 106 -2.71 -7.52 2.17
C ASP A 106 -2.43 -6.09 2.64
N LEU A 107 -3.48 -5.35 2.87
CA LEU A 107 -3.45 -4.05 3.54
C LEU A 107 -4.77 -3.77 4.25
N GLU A 108 -4.72 -2.85 5.19
CA GLU A 108 -5.89 -2.34 5.89
C GLU A 108 -6.12 -0.87 5.53
N VAL A 109 -7.36 -0.49 5.31
CA VAL A 109 -7.74 0.90 4.99
C VAL A 109 -9.02 1.29 5.70
N LEU A 110 -9.06 2.50 6.25
CA LEU A 110 -10.28 3.08 6.82
C LEU A 110 -11.38 3.14 5.75
N THR A 111 -12.59 2.69 6.08
CA THR A 111 -13.69 2.53 5.12
C THR A 111 -14.11 3.83 4.43
N TRP A 112 -13.87 4.98 5.05
CA TRP A 112 -14.14 6.29 4.45
C TRP A 112 -13.07 6.77 3.46
N ASN A 113 -11.86 6.16 3.46
CA ASN A 113 -10.75 6.60 2.61
C ASN A 113 -10.92 6.08 1.16
N THR A 114 -11.97 6.55 0.51
CA THR A 114 -12.34 6.11 -0.85
C THR A 114 -11.27 6.39 -1.89
N ARG A 115 -10.44 7.42 -1.68
CA ARG A 115 -9.30 7.74 -2.55
C ARG A 115 -8.27 6.60 -2.55
N ALA A 116 -7.87 6.16 -1.38
CA ALA A 116 -6.93 5.04 -1.25
C ALA A 116 -7.55 3.73 -1.74
N ILE A 117 -8.78 3.43 -1.35
CA ILE A 117 -9.51 2.22 -1.78
C ILE A 117 -9.53 2.10 -3.31
N ARG A 118 -9.85 3.18 -4.02
CA ARG A 118 -9.86 3.20 -5.49
C ARG A 118 -8.46 2.95 -6.09
N ALA A 119 -7.42 3.52 -5.48
CA ALA A 119 -6.04 3.30 -5.94
C ALA A 119 -5.64 1.84 -5.73
N TYR A 120 -5.98 1.23 -4.60
CA TYR A 120 -5.73 -0.17 -4.31
C TYR A 120 -6.48 -1.10 -5.25
N GLN A 121 -7.79 -0.85 -5.48
CA GLN A 121 -8.57 -1.63 -6.44
C GLN A 121 -7.99 -1.60 -7.85
N LYS A 122 -7.57 -0.43 -8.31
CA LYS A 122 -6.91 -0.28 -9.63
C LYS A 122 -5.53 -0.97 -9.70
N ALA A 123 -4.90 -1.19 -8.56
CA ALA A 123 -3.64 -1.92 -8.47
C ALA A 123 -3.81 -3.43 -8.24
N GLY A 124 -5.04 -3.94 -8.26
CA GLY A 124 -5.35 -5.38 -8.17
C GLY A 124 -5.73 -5.86 -6.77
N PHE A 125 -6.06 -4.96 -5.84
CA PHE A 125 -6.57 -5.35 -4.52
C PHE A 125 -8.09 -5.49 -4.51
N THR A 126 -8.58 -6.49 -3.79
CA THR A 126 -10.02 -6.74 -3.57
C THR A 126 -10.34 -6.67 -2.09
N ILE A 127 -11.46 -6.06 -1.72
CA ILE A 127 -11.95 -6.07 -0.34
C ILE A 127 -12.38 -7.50 0.00
N THR A 128 -11.79 -8.05 1.05
CA THR A 128 -12.06 -9.43 1.51
C THR A 128 -12.77 -9.47 2.86
N ASP A 129 -12.59 -8.45 3.68
CA ASP A 129 -13.19 -8.39 5.01
C ASP A 129 -13.40 -6.96 5.48
N MET A 130 -14.25 -6.78 6.50
CA MET A 130 -14.48 -5.53 7.20
C MET A 130 -14.57 -5.79 8.70
N TYR A 131 -13.81 -5.03 9.48
CA TYR A 131 -13.80 -5.14 10.94
C TYR A 131 -13.47 -3.82 11.61
N GLU A 132 -13.77 -3.73 12.91
CA GLU A 132 -13.41 -2.55 13.71
C GLU A 132 -12.07 -2.75 14.40
N ARG A 133 -11.26 -1.70 14.40
CA ARG A 133 -9.98 -1.64 15.13
C ARG A 133 -9.97 -0.47 16.09
N GLN A 134 -9.30 -0.68 17.23
CA GLN A 134 -8.99 0.40 18.16
C GLN A 134 -7.96 1.34 17.53
N THR A 135 -8.29 2.62 17.50
CA THR A 135 -7.40 3.72 17.13
C THR A 135 -7.27 4.71 18.29
N PRO A 136 -6.34 5.66 18.24
CA PRO A 136 -6.28 6.73 19.26
C PRO A 136 -7.60 7.51 19.40
N GLU A 137 -8.42 7.55 18.35
CA GLU A 137 -9.72 8.23 18.32
C GLU A 137 -10.91 7.30 18.64
N GLY A 138 -10.66 6.07 19.09
CA GLY A 138 -11.68 5.05 19.37
C GLY A 138 -11.77 3.97 18.28
N MET A 139 -12.86 3.18 18.34
CA MET A 139 -13.10 2.11 17.36
C MET A 139 -13.43 2.70 16.00
N LYS A 140 -12.78 2.24 14.98
CA LYS A 140 -13.00 2.67 13.58
C LYS A 140 -13.12 1.45 12.65
N PRO A 141 -14.00 1.50 11.65
CA PRO A 141 -14.14 0.42 10.67
C PRO A 141 -13.01 0.48 9.62
N PHE A 142 -12.44 -0.70 9.34
CA PHE A 142 -11.43 -0.92 8.33
C PHE A 142 -11.89 -1.99 7.34
N TYR A 143 -11.50 -1.83 6.08
CA TYR A 143 -11.47 -2.92 5.12
C TYR A 143 -10.10 -3.59 5.16
N CYS A 144 -10.10 -4.93 5.12
CA CYS A 144 -8.96 -5.72 4.68
C CYS A 144 -9.05 -5.87 3.17
N MET A 145 -7.97 -5.60 2.48
CA MET A 145 -7.90 -5.78 1.03
C MET A 145 -6.71 -6.68 0.70
N VAL A 146 -6.92 -7.67 -0.14
CA VAL A 146 -5.92 -8.64 -0.56
C VAL A 146 -5.59 -8.42 -2.03
N TYR A 147 -4.29 -8.44 -2.34
CA TYR A 147 -3.81 -8.39 -3.72
C TYR A 147 -4.11 -9.72 -4.42
N GLN A 148 -4.75 -9.61 -5.57
CA GLN A 148 -5.02 -10.73 -6.46
C GLN A 148 -4.34 -10.41 -7.78
N PRO A 149 -3.20 -11.08 -8.11
CA PRO A 149 -2.62 -10.93 -9.44
C PRO A 149 -3.66 -11.36 -10.47
N ASP A 150 -3.75 -10.62 -11.58
CA ASP A 150 -4.60 -11.02 -12.70
C ASP A 150 -4.29 -12.47 -13.05
N SER A 151 -5.26 -13.35 -12.88
CA SER A 151 -5.14 -14.71 -13.38
C SER A 151 -5.13 -14.64 -14.91
N ASP A 152 -4.01 -15.02 -15.52
CA ASP A 152 -3.84 -15.17 -16.99
C ASP A 152 -4.79 -16.26 -17.58
N GLU A 153 -6.05 -16.34 -17.16
CA GLU A 153 -7.00 -17.38 -17.54
C GLU A 153 -8.06 -16.93 -18.54
N ASP A 154 -7.86 -15.86 -19.33
CA ASP A 154 -8.85 -15.51 -20.38
C ASP A 154 -8.28 -15.41 -21.81
N VAL A 155 -7.07 -15.92 -22.07
CA VAL A 155 -6.47 -15.89 -23.43
C VAL A 155 -6.72 -17.18 -24.22
N ASN A 156 -7.35 -18.22 -23.65
CA ASN A 156 -7.52 -19.48 -24.38
C ASN A 156 -8.96 -20.04 -24.35
N ARG A 157 -9.95 -19.22 -24.73
CA ARG A 157 -11.26 -19.71 -25.07
C ARG A 157 -11.33 -19.88 -26.59
N PRO A 158 -11.27 -21.10 -27.13
CA PRO A 158 -11.49 -21.31 -28.56
C PRO A 158 -12.92 -20.89 -28.90
N ALA A 159 -13.05 -20.07 -29.95
CA ALA A 159 -14.33 -19.72 -30.54
C ALA A 159 -15.09 -21.00 -30.85
N GLN A 160 -16.27 -21.17 -30.26
CA GLN A 160 -17.19 -22.23 -30.67
C GLN A 160 -17.72 -21.86 -32.04
N GLU A 161 -17.31 -22.66 -33.05
CA GLU A 161 -17.93 -22.67 -34.36
C GLU A 161 -19.40 -23.00 -34.18
N GLN A 162 -20.24 -22.05 -34.56
CA GLN A 162 -21.67 -22.31 -34.75
C GLN A 162 -21.85 -23.04 -36.09
N ASP A 163 -22.04 -24.35 -36.02
CA ASP A 163 -22.59 -25.11 -37.15
C ASP A 163 -24.01 -24.62 -37.39
N THR A 164 -24.18 -23.89 -38.48
CA THR A 164 -25.47 -23.64 -39.09
C THR A 164 -25.77 -24.79 -40.03
N GLU A 165 -26.49 -25.78 -39.56
CA GLU A 165 -27.28 -26.67 -40.45
C GLU A 165 -28.56 -25.95 -40.82
N ASP A 166 -28.73 -25.71 -42.08
CA ASP A 166 -29.98 -25.30 -42.72
C ASP A 166 -30.52 -26.47 -43.56
N PRO A 167 -31.83 -26.77 -43.51
CA PRO A 167 -32.46 -27.87 -44.22
C PRO A 167 -32.71 -27.59 -45.69
#